data_a776d07aa56f8ba63cd70e3ebef80803
#
_entry.id   a776d07aa56f8ba63cd70e3ebef80803
#
_cell.length_a   1.000
_cell.length_b   1.000
_cell.length_c   1.000
_cell.angle_alpha   90.00
_cell.angle_beta   90.00
_cell.angle_gamma   90.00
#
_symmetry.space_group_name_H-M   'P 1'
#
loop_
_entity.id
_entity.type
_entity.pdbx_description
1 polymer ?
#
loop_
_entity_poly.entity_id
_entity_poly.type
_entity_poly.pdbx_seq_one_letter_code
_entity_poly.pdbx_strand_id
1 'polypeptide(L)'
;MANKSIYVTMPTLAPLEEVTQLMQGIWERGIMTHNGPLVQRFEKEVADYLHLRNIVSVTNGTIAIHMAIRALGLKGEIITTPFTFIATISSIIWEGCTPVFVDIDPDTLNMDPSKIEEKLTEHTCAILPVHVFGNPCEVEQIDAIAKKHNLRVIYDAAHAVGVNYKGRSIFEYGDISTTSFHATKMLNTAEGGACFSLDDELHEKLKRLRFFGFDDRKDVVDDGTN
;
A
#
# COMPACT_ATOMS: atom_id res chain seq x y z
N MET A 1 20.98 7.64 -38.05
CA MET A 1 20.72 7.97 -36.64
C MET A 1 19.82 6.87 -36.09
N ALA A 2 20.28 6.11 -35.10
CA ALA A 2 19.46 5.07 -34.49
C ALA A 2 18.25 5.74 -33.81
N ASN A 3 17.04 5.30 -34.16
CA ASN A 3 15.83 5.73 -33.47
C ASN A 3 15.96 5.38 -31.99
N LYS A 4 16.15 6.38 -31.13
CA LYS A 4 16.21 6.19 -29.68
C LYS A 4 14.77 5.96 -29.20
N SER A 5 14.47 4.75 -28.75
CA SER A 5 13.14 4.42 -28.21
C SER A 5 12.85 5.33 -27.00
N ILE A 6 11.65 5.88 -26.97
CA ILE A 6 11.13 6.61 -25.82
C ILE A 6 10.24 5.64 -25.04
N TYR A 7 10.65 5.32 -23.81
CA TYR A 7 9.88 4.44 -22.92
C TYR A 7 8.82 5.25 -22.16
N VAL A 8 7.68 4.65 -21.87
CA VAL A 8 6.63 5.27 -21.05
C VAL A 8 7.12 5.50 -19.62
N THR A 9 7.89 4.55 -19.10
CA THR A 9 8.55 4.68 -17.80
C THR A 9 9.99 4.16 -17.91
N MET A 10 10.88 4.80 -17.17
CA MET A 10 12.27 4.37 -17.04
C MET A 10 12.69 4.52 -15.57
N PRO A 11 13.19 3.45 -14.92
CA PRO A 11 13.59 3.52 -13.53
C PRO A 11 14.75 4.48 -13.33
N THR A 12 14.71 5.25 -12.24
CA THR A 12 15.87 5.97 -11.74
C THR A 12 16.68 5.00 -10.88
N LEU A 13 17.93 4.77 -11.27
CA LEU A 13 18.82 3.84 -10.57
C LEU A 13 19.80 4.61 -9.68
N ALA A 14 20.07 4.08 -8.50
CA ALA A 14 21.16 4.56 -7.66
C ALA A 14 22.54 4.24 -8.29
N PRO A 15 23.59 4.98 -7.95
CA PRO A 15 24.95 4.66 -8.38
C PRO A 15 25.32 3.22 -7.97
N LEU A 16 25.87 2.45 -8.91
CA LEU A 16 26.20 1.04 -8.68
C LEU A 16 27.16 0.83 -7.50
N GLU A 17 28.10 1.75 -7.31
CA GLU A 17 29.07 1.73 -6.22
C GLU A 17 28.40 1.79 -4.85
N GLU A 18 27.38 2.64 -4.69
CA GLU A 18 26.62 2.76 -3.44
C GLU A 18 25.83 1.48 -3.14
N VAL A 19 25.18 0.91 -4.17
CA VAL A 19 24.46 -0.36 -4.06
C VAL A 19 25.42 -1.48 -3.67
N THR A 20 26.59 -1.54 -4.32
CA THR A 20 27.63 -2.55 -4.04
C THR A 20 28.13 -2.46 -2.58
N GLN A 21 28.35 -1.26 -2.06
CA GLN A 21 28.76 -1.07 -0.66
C GLN A 21 27.70 -1.58 0.33
N LEU A 22 26.42 -1.30 0.07
CA LEU A 22 25.34 -1.82 0.88
C LEU A 22 25.27 -3.34 0.84
N MET A 23 25.48 -3.94 -0.33
CA MET A 23 25.52 -5.39 -0.52
C MET A 23 26.70 -6.01 0.24
N GLN A 24 27.91 -5.45 0.16
CA GLN A 24 29.06 -5.92 0.91
C GLN A 24 28.76 -6.03 2.41
N GLY A 25 28.10 -5.01 2.98
CA GLY A 25 27.69 -5.04 4.38
C GLY A 25 26.72 -6.18 4.70
N ILE A 26 25.91 -6.68 3.76
CA ILE A 26 25.08 -7.88 3.95
C ILE A 26 25.99 -9.11 4.11
N TRP A 27 26.97 -9.29 3.21
CA TRP A 27 27.91 -10.42 3.27
C TRP A 27 28.72 -10.43 4.56
N GLU A 28 29.21 -9.26 5.00
CA GLU A 28 29.97 -9.14 6.26
C GLU A 28 29.15 -9.51 7.49
N ARG A 29 27.87 -9.14 7.52
CA ARG A 29 26.98 -9.45 8.65
C ARG A 29 26.36 -10.85 8.58
N GLY A 30 26.27 -11.44 7.38
CA GLY A 30 25.62 -12.72 7.16
C GLY A 30 24.08 -12.70 7.34
N ILE A 31 23.44 -11.50 7.38
CA ILE A 31 21.99 -11.34 7.57
C ILE A 31 21.38 -10.91 6.22
N MET A 32 20.69 -11.83 5.55
CA MET A 32 20.13 -11.62 4.22
C MET A 32 18.60 -11.49 4.20
N THR A 33 17.90 -11.93 5.25
CA THR A 33 16.43 -12.05 5.26
C THR A 33 15.85 -11.55 6.59
N HIS A 34 14.51 -11.49 6.65
CA HIS A 34 13.72 -11.29 7.86
C HIS A 34 14.06 -10.03 8.65
N ASN A 35 13.60 -8.89 8.13
CA ASN A 35 13.73 -7.60 8.81
C ASN A 35 15.18 -7.25 9.16
N GLY A 36 16.10 -7.52 8.22
CA GLY A 36 17.52 -7.20 8.37
C GLY A 36 17.79 -5.69 8.49
N PRO A 37 19.04 -5.31 8.84
CA PRO A 37 19.39 -3.90 9.10
C PRO A 37 19.07 -2.94 7.95
N LEU A 38 19.14 -3.40 6.68
CA LEU A 38 18.82 -2.56 5.52
C LEU A 38 17.32 -2.31 5.39
N VAL A 39 16.47 -3.30 5.73
CA VAL A 39 15.02 -3.12 5.75
C VAL A 39 14.63 -2.11 6.83
N GLN A 40 15.17 -2.27 8.05
CA GLN A 40 14.92 -1.33 9.15
C GLN A 40 15.36 0.09 8.82
N ARG A 41 16.54 0.24 8.21
CA ARG A 41 17.05 1.52 7.75
C ARG A 41 16.16 2.13 6.67
N PHE A 42 15.73 1.33 5.69
CA PHE A 42 14.83 1.76 4.62
C PHE A 42 13.49 2.25 5.19
N GLU A 43 12.88 1.47 6.08
CA GLU A 43 11.63 1.86 6.73
C GLU A 43 11.76 3.17 7.49
N LYS A 44 12.84 3.32 8.24
CA LYS A 44 13.13 4.56 8.96
C LYS A 44 13.31 5.76 8.02
N GLU A 45 14.16 5.63 7.00
CA GLU A 45 14.45 6.72 6.06
C GLU A 45 13.21 7.13 5.26
N VAL A 46 12.38 6.17 4.82
CA VAL A 46 11.11 6.46 4.13
C VAL A 46 10.10 7.11 5.08
N ALA A 47 9.99 6.63 6.31
CA ALA A 47 9.12 7.23 7.32
C ALA A 47 9.53 8.68 7.63
N ASP A 48 10.83 8.93 7.84
CA ASP A 48 11.37 10.28 8.07
C ASP A 48 11.09 11.20 6.86
N TYR A 49 11.33 10.72 5.64
CA TYR A 49 11.10 11.49 4.41
C TYR A 49 9.64 11.86 4.17
N LEU A 50 8.73 10.94 4.46
CA LEU A 50 7.29 11.13 4.28
C LEU A 50 6.60 11.74 5.52
N HIS A 51 7.36 12.03 6.58
CA HIS A 51 6.87 12.52 7.87
C HIS A 51 5.84 11.57 8.53
N LEU A 52 6.05 10.27 8.36
CA LEU A 52 5.22 9.22 8.91
C LEU A 52 5.94 8.52 10.07
N ARG A 53 5.18 7.89 10.97
CA ARG A 53 5.79 7.12 12.07
C ARG A 53 5.76 5.62 11.85
N ASN A 54 4.80 5.12 11.10
CA ASN A 54 4.56 3.68 10.95
C ASN A 54 4.59 3.26 9.48
N ILE A 55 5.55 2.42 9.13
CA ILE A 55 5.68 1.80 7.81
C ILE A 55 6.05 0.33 7.98
N VAL A 56 5.46 -0.53 7.17
CA VAL A 56 5.85 -1.95 7.05
C VAL A 56 6.13 -2.22 5.57
N SER A 57 7.39 -2.40 5.22
CA SER A 57 7.81 -2.74 3.86
C SER A 57 7.51 -4.20 3.54
N VAL A 58 7.13 -4.47 2.30
CA VAL A 58 6.77 -5.79 1.78
C VAL A 58 7.32 -5.99 0.38
N THR A 59 7.17 -7.19 -0.17
CA THR A 59 7.76 -7.58 -1.46
C THR A 59 7.24 -6.80 -2.67
N ASN A 60 6.00 -6.34 -2.65
CA ASN A 60 5.39 -5.53 -3.70
C ASN A 60 4.07 -4.90 -3.25
N GLY A 61 3.50 -4.01 -4.07
CA GLY A 61 2.23 -3.33 -3.76
C GLY A 61 1.04 -4.29 -3.70
N THR A 62 1.05 -5.39 -4.44
CA THR A 62 -0.01 -6.40 -4.40
C THR A 62 -0.09 -7.04 -3.01
N ILE A 63 1.05 -7.48 -2.48
CA ILE A 63 1.14 -8.02 -1.12
C ILE A 63 0.77 -6.97 -0.07
N ALA A 64 1.08 -5.69 -0.30
CA ALA A 64 0.65 -4.63 0.60
C ALA A 64 -0.89 -4.57 0.72
N ILE A 65 -1.62 -4.65 -0.40
CA ILE A 65 -3.09 -4.68 -0.39
C ILE A 65 -3.63 -5.95 0.29
N HIS A 66 -3.05 -7.11 -0.02
CA HIS A 66 -3.39 -8.38 0.64
C HIS A 66 -3.28 -8.26 2.16
N MET A 67 -2.13 -7.78 2.62
CA MET A 67 -1.87 -7.62 4.04
C MET A 67 -2.80 -6.61 4.70
N ALA A 68 -3.16 -5.52 4.02
CA ALA A 68 -4.12 -4.55 4.53
C ALA A 68 -5.52 -5.17 4.73
N ILE A 69 -6.02 -5.92 3.74
CA ILE A 69 -7.29 -6.62 3.82
C ILE A 69 -7.28 -7.63 4.99
N ARG A 70 -6.19 -8.40 5.11
CA ARG A 70 -6.01 -9.41 6.15
C ARG A 70 -5.84 -8.79 7.55
N ALA A 71 -5.07 -7.71 7.67
CA ALA A 71 -4.87 -7.01 8.93
C ALA A 71 -6.18 -6.46 9.51
N LEU A 72 -7.05 -5.95 8.64
CA LEU A 72 -8.37 -5.47 9.01
C LEU A 72 -9.41 -6.58 9.20
N GLY A 73 -9.06 -7.84 8.88
CA GLY A 73 -9.95 -9.00 9.03
C GLY A 73 -11.18 -8.94 8.14
N LEU A 74 -11.08 -8.33 6.96
CA LEU A 74 -12.22 -8.07 6.09
C LEU A 74 -12.81 -9.35 5.52
N LYS A 75 -14.13 -9.42 5.49
CA LYS A 75 -14.94 -10.49 4.90
C LYS A 75 -16.17 -9.85 4.26
N GLY A 76 -16.47 -10.22 3.01
CA GLY A 76 -17.64 -9.72 2.29
C GLY A 76 -17.26 -8.86 1.09
N GLU A 77 -17.96 -7.76 0.89
CA GLU A 77 -17.81 -6.89 -0.27
C GLU A 77 -16.88 -5.72 0.04
N ILE A 78 -15.99 -5.43 -0.92
CA ILE A 78 -15.11 -4.25 -0.88
C ILE A 78 -15.44 -3.37 -2.08
N ILE A 79 -15.90 -2.15 -1.81
CA ILE A 79 -16.16 -1.17 -2.86
C ILE A 79 -14.84 -0.65 -3.40
N THR A 80 -14.66 -0.73 -4.71
CA THR A 80 -13.48 -0.23 -5.43
C THR A 80 -13.88 0.36 -6.78
N THR A 81 -12.91 0.70 -7.63
CA THR A 81 -13.15 1.24 -8.98
C THR A 81 -12.61 0.30 -10.06
N PRO A 82 -13.25 0.21 -11.24
CA PRO A 82 -12.68 -0.52 -12.37
C PRO A 82 -11.49 0.20 -13.03
N PHE A 83 -11.30 1.49 -12.76
CA PHE A 83 -10.18 2.27 -13.28
C PHE A 83 -8.99 2.17 -12.34
N THR A 84 -8.33 1.02 -12.39
CA THR A 84 -7.17 0.70 -11.55
C THR A 84 -6.26 -0.31 -12.24
N PHE A 85 -5.07 -0.51 -11.67
CA PHE A 85 -4.25 -1.66 -12.04
C PHE A 85 -4.87 -2.94 -11.47
N ILE A 86 -4.76 -4.03 -12.20
CA ILE A 86 -5.42 -5.32 -11.86
C ILE A 86 -5.09 -5.84 -10.46
N ALA A 87 -3.94 -5.45 -9.89
CA ALA A 87 -3.52 -5.89 -8.56
C ALA A 87 -4.53 -5.53 -7.46
N THR A 88 -5.17 -4.35 -7.54
CA THR A 88 -6.21 -3.93 -6.59
C THR A 88 -7.35 -4.95 -6.53
N ILE A 89 -7.87 -5.32 -7.69
CA ILE A 89 -9.00 -6.25 -7.82
C ILE A 89 -8.59 -7.67 -7.49
N SER A 90 -7.44 -8.12 -7.99
CA SER A 90 -6.92 -9.46 -7.72
C SER A 90 -6.71 -9.69 -6.24
N SER A 91 -6.19 -8.69 -5.51
CA SER A 91 -5.97 -8.78 -4.07
C SER A 91 -7.28 -8.97 -3.30
N ILE A 92 -8.34 -8.24 -3.67
CA ILE A 92 -9.67 -8.41 -3.07
C ILE A 92 -10.17 -9.85 -3.25
N ILE A 93 -10.08 -10.38 -4.48
CA ILE A 93 -10.55 -11.73 -4.82
C ILE A 93 -9.72 -12.80 -4.09
N TRP A 94 -8.41 -12.65 -4.03
CA TRP A 94 -7.52 -13.64 -3.40
C TRP A 94 -7.70 -13.69 -1.88
N GLU A 95 -8.09 -12.59 -1.25
CA GLU A 95 -8.44 -12.58 0.17
C GLU A 95 -9.88 -13.08 0.45
N GLY A 96 -10.58 -13.57 -0.58
CA GLY A 96 -11.92 -14.14 -0.47
C GLY A 96 -13.02 -13.10 -0.33
N CYS A 97 -12.73 -11.84 -0.64
CA CYS A 97 -13.69 -10.77 -0.70
C CYS A 97 -14.24 -10.58 -2.13
N THR A 98 -15.37 -9.91 -2.25
CA THR A 98 -16.02 -9.62 -3.53
C THR A 98 -15.82 -8.14 -3.90
N PRO A 99 -15.18 -7.81 -5.04
CA PRO A 99 -15.09 -6.43 -5.47
C PRO A 99 -16.43 -5.92 -5.99
N VAL A 100 -16.86 -4.76 -5.49
CA VAL A 100 -18.04 -4.03 -5.98
C VAL A 100 -17.58 -2.74 -6.61
N PHE A 101 -17.97 -2.50 -7.87
CA PHE A 101 -17.44 -1.39 -8.63
C PHE A 101 -18.27 -0.12 -8.55
N VAL A 102 -17.60 0.97 -8.25
CA VAL A 102 -18.09 2.35 -8.35
C VAL A 102 -17.32 3.07 -9.46
N ASP A 103 -18.02 3.79 -10.29
CA ASP A 103 -17.44 4.53 -11.39
C ASP A 103 -16.59 5.71 -10.91
N ILE A 104 -15.75 6.22 -11.78
CA ILE A 104 -14.88 7.36 -11.52
C ILE A 104 -15.56 8.68 -11.82
N ASP A 105 -15.05 9.73 -11.23
CA ASP A 105 -15.23 11.09 -11.68
C ASP A 105 -14.37 11.33 -12.95
N PRO A 106 -14.94 11.81 -14.05
CA PRO A 106 -14.22 11.94 -15.33
C PRO A 106 -13.11 12.99 -15.33
N ASP A 107 -13.16 13.95 -14.43
CA ASP A 107 -12.18 15.04 -14.37
C ASP A 107 -10.97 14.63 -13.53
N THR A 108 -11.19 13.92 -12.43
CA THR A 108 -10.15 13.49 -11.50
C THR A 108 -9.63 12.08 -11.76
N LEU A 109 -10.41 11.24 -12.44
CA LEU A 109 -10.19 9.81 -12.66
C LEU A 109 -10.21 8.97 -11.38
N ASN A 110 -10.45 9.56 -10.24
CA ASN A 110 -10.61 8.88 -8.96
C ASN A 110 -12.05 8.38 -8.79
N MET A 111 -12.26 7.44 -7.88
CA MET A 111 -13.60 6.98 -7.50
C MET A 111 -14.49 8.17 -7.15
N ASP A 112 -15.69 8.21 -7.72
CA ASP A 112 -16.71 9.24 -7.43
C ASP A 112 -17.42 8.92 -6.10
N PRO A 113 -17.18 9.68 -5.02
CA PRO A 113 -17.77 9.38 -3.73
C PRO A 113 -19.29 9.44 -3.72
N SER A 114 -19.89 10.26 -4.60
CA SER A 114 -21.35 10.41 -4.67
C SER A 114 -22.08 9.13 -5.10
N LYS A 115 -21.36 8.19 -5.73
CA LYS A 115 -21.90 6.92 -6.22
C LYS A 115 -21.67 5.74 -5.24
N ILE A 116 -20.94 5.95 -4.14
CA ILE A 116 -20.59 4.88 -3.21
C ILE A 116 -21.85 4.34 -2.50
N GLU A 117 -22.68 5.23 -1.97
CA GLU A 117 -23.85 4.81 -1.16
C GLU A 117 -24.87 4.00 -1.95
N GLU A 118 -24.98 4.19 -3.27
CA GLU A 118 -25.83 3.40 -4.14
C GLU A 118 -25.41 1.92 -4.27
N LYS A 119 -24.16 1.63 -3.95
CA LYS A 119 -23.55 0.28 -4.07
C LYS A 119 -23.42 -0.43 -2.75
N LEU A 120 -23.80 0.21 -1.64
CA LEU A 120 -23.75 -0.41 -0.33
C LEU A 120 -24.79 -1.53 -0.19
N THR A 121 -24.36 -2.63 0.39
CA THR A 121 -25.22 -3.74 0.81
C THR A 121 -24.92 -4.08 2.27
N GLU A 122 -25.68 -5.00 2.85
CA GLU A 122 -25.40 -5.54 4.19
C GLU A 122 -24.09 -6.33 4.29
N HIS A 123 -23.50 -6.68 3.14
CA HIS A 123 -22.22 -7.41 3.05
C HIS A 123 -21.02 -6.49 2.84
N THR A 124 -21.24 -5.21 2.61
CA THR A 124 -20.15 -4.25 2.39
C THR A 124 -19.36 -4.05 3.68
N CYS A 125 -18.05 -4.28 3.63
CA CYS A 125 -17.16 -4.17 4.80
C CYS A 125 -16.08 -3.09 4.65
N ALA A 126 -15.76 -2.66 3.42
CA ALA A 126 -14.71 -1.66 3.20
C ALA A 126 -14.89 -0.90 1.88
N ILE A 127 -14.16 0.23 1.79
CA ILE A 127 -13.94 0.99 0.57
C ILE A 127 -12.44 0.94 0.28
N LEU A 128 -12.07 0.60 -0.96
CA LEU A 128 -10.69 0.57 -1.44
C LEU A 128 -10.54 1.48 -2.67
N PRO A 129 -10.42 2.80 -2.47
CA PRO A 129 -10.19 3.76 -3.55
C PRO A 129 -8.73 3.80 -3.96
N VAL A 130 -8.48 4.32 -5.15
CA VAL A 130 -7.13 4.43 -5.75
C VAL A 130 -6.80 5.89 -5.96
N HIS A 131 -5.64 6.35 -5.51
CA HIS A 131 -5.10 7.67 -5.84
C HIS A 131 -4.49 7.62 -7.25
N VAL A 132 -5.35 7.77 -8.26
CA VAL A 132 -4.98 7.58 -9.66
C VAL A 132 -3.93 8.61 -10.08
N PHE A 133 -2.80 8.12 -10.62
CA PHE A 133 -1.63 8.92 -11.00
C PHE A 133 -1.07 9.82 -9.89
N GLY A 134 -1.35 9.49 -8.62
CA GLY A 134 -0.96 10.29 -7.47
C GLY A 134 -1.90 11.46 -7.15
N ASN A 135 -3.01 11.60 -7.89
CA ASN A 135 -4.03 12.57 -7.57
C ASN A 135 -4.83 12.11 -6.33
N PRO A 136 -4.91 12.90 -5.24
CA PRO A 136 -5.66 12.50 -4.06
C PRO A 136 -7.15 12.30 -4.35
N CYS A 137 -7.72 11.21 -3.84
CA CYS A 137 -9.18 11.04 -3.79
C CYS A 137 -9.81 12.09 -2.87
N GLU A 138 -11.13 12.24 -2.95
CA GLU A 138 -11.94 13.06 -2.02
C GLU A 138 -12.00 12.39 -0.63
N VAL A 139 -10.85 12.37 0.06
CA VAL A 139 -10.62 11.57 1.27
C VAL A 139 -11.59 11.91 2.40
N GLU A 140 -11.99 13.19 2.55
CA GLU A 140 -12.94 13.59 3.58
C GLU A 140 -14.36 13.07 3.30
N GLN A 141 -14.78 13.06 2.03
CA GLN A 141 -16.10 12.53 1.64
C GLN A 141 -16.13 11.03 1.84
N ILE A 142 -15.07 10.33 1.43
CA ILE A 142 -14.94 8.87 1.62
C ILE A 142 -14.92 8.52 3.12
N ASP A 143 -14.17 9.27 3.94
CA ASP A 143 -14.12 9.07 5.39
C ASP A 143 -15.49 9.29 6.05
N ALA A 144 -16.23 10.32 5.62
CA ALA A 144 -17.58 10.59 6.11
C ALA A 144 -18.55 9.44 5.79
N ILE A 145 -18.49 8.88 4.56
CA ILE A 145 -19.31 7.73 4.15
C ILE A 145 -18.90 6.49 4.97
N ALA A 146 -17.60 6.23 5.07
CA ALA A 146 -17.08 5.08 5.82
C ALA A 146 -17.53 5.12 7.29
N LYS A 147 -17.40 6.26 7.96
CA LYS A 147 -17.86 6.45 9.34
C LYS A 147 -19.37 6.27 9.49
N LYS A 148 -20.16 6.84 8.57
CA LYS A 148 -21.62 6.71 8.58
C LYS A 148 -22.09 5.26 8.49
N HIS A 149 -21.39 4.44 7.73
CA HIS A 149 -21.76 3.05 7.45
C HIS A 149 -20.87 2.02 8.18
N ASN A 150 -20.00 2.46 9.09
CA ASN A 150 -19.05 1.63 9.84
C ASN A 150 -18.18 0.75 8.92
N LEU A 151 -17.66 1.32 7.84
CA LEU A 151 -16.79 0.66 6.87
C LEU A 151 -15.32 0.98 7.15
N ARG A 152 -14.44 0.07 6.76
CA ARG A 152 -13.00 0.32 6.74
C ARG A 152 -12.57 0.98 5.43
N VAL A 153 -11.44 1.70 5.47
CA VAL A 153 -10.88 2.36 4.27
C VAL A 153 -9.44 1.94 4.08
N ILE A 154 -9.17 1.35 2.90
CA ILE A 154 -7.80 1.05 2.45
C ILE A 154 -7.53 1.89 1.22
N TYR A 155 -6.49 2.73 1.22
CA TYR A 155 -6.09 3.45 0.01
C TYR A 155 -5.02 2.68 -0.77
N ASP A 156 -5.29 2.42 -2.06
CA ASP A 156 -4.26 2.07 -3.02
C ASP A 156 -3.56 3.36 -3.47
N ALA A 157 -2.42 3.63 -2.86
CA ALA A 157 -1.60 4.81 -3.13
C ALA A 157 -0.30 4.45 -3.88
N ALA A 158 -0.36 3.41 -4.74
CA ALA A 158 0.79 2.92 -5.50
C ALA A 158 1.48 3.98 -6.38
N HIS A 159 0.82 5.10 -6.67
CA HIS A 159 1.34 6.22 -7.46
C HIS A 159 1.57 7.49 -6.63
N ALA A 160 1.36 7.45 -5.31
CA ALA A 160 1.21 8.67 -4.51
C ALA A 160 2.38 8.93 -3.52
N VAL A 161 3.56 8.32 -3.76
CA VAL A 161 4.74 8.58 -2.92
C VAL A 161 5.13 10.05 -3.01
N GLY A 162 5.29 10.70 -1.85
CA GLY A 162 5.63 12.12 -1.74
C GLY A 162 4.46 13.08 -1.94
N VAL A 163 3.25 12.58 -2.19
CA VAL A 163 2.06 13.44 -2.32
C VAL A 163 1.60 13.90 -0.94
N ASN A 164 1.39 15.20 -0.82
CA ASN A 164 0.77 15.83 0.35
C ASN A 164 -0.63 16.34 -0.02
N TYR A 165 -1.59 16.09 0.86
CA TYR A 165 -2.94 16.58 0.75
C TYR A 165 -3.26 17.40 2.00
N LYS A 166 -3.63 18.70 1.82
CA LYS A 166 -3.91 19.63 2.91
C LYS A 166 -2.83 19.69 4.01
N GLY A 167 -1.56 19.61 3.58
CA GLY A 167 -0.41 19.73 4.50
C GLY A 167 -0.03 18.45 5.25
N ARG A 168 -0.66 17.32 4.93
CA ARG A 168 -0.37 16.00 5.51
C ARG A 168 0.02 15.02 4.41
N SER A 169 0.82 14.03 4.72
CA SER A 169 1.09 12.94 3.80
C SER A 169 -0.20 12.22 3.42
N ILE A 170 -0.36 11.89 2.12
CA ILE A 170 -1.54 11.15 1.66
C ILE A 170 -1.66 9.77 2.32
N PHE A 171 -0.57 9.21 2.81
CA PHE A 171 -0.54 7.94 3.51
C PHE A 171 -1.12 7.98 4.94
N GLU A 172 -1.45 9.16 5.45
CA GLU A 172 -2.08 9.31 6.77
C GLU A 172 -3.62 9.20 6.73
N TYR A 173 -4.18 8.92 5.57
CA TYR A 173 -5.64 8.80 5.39
C TYR A 173 -6.07 7.33 5.31
N GLY A 174 -7.30 7.05 5.77
CA GLY A 174 -7.84 5.70 5.89
C GLY A 174 -7.31 4.91 7.09
N ASP A 175 -7.72 3.66 7.22
CA ASP A 175 -7.19 2.74 8.23
C ASP A 175 -5.78 2.27 7.86
N ILE A 176 -5.59 1.94 6.56
CA ILE A 176 -4.30 1.55 5.99
C ILE A 176 -4.17 2.16 4.59
N SER A 177 -3.04 2.77 4.31
CA SER A 177 -2.62 3.11 2.93
C SER A 177 -1.54 2.15 2.47
N THR A 178 -1.59 1.78 1.18
CA THR A 178 -0.62 0.85 0.57
C THR A 178 0.10 1.51 -0.58
N THR A 179 1.36 1.14 -0.82
CA THR A 179 2.11 1.64 -1.98
C THR A 179 2.95 0.57 -2.64
N SER A 180 3.46 0.91 -3.82
CA SER A 180 4.34 0.07 -4.64
C SER A 180 5.67 0.79 -4.85
N PHE A 181 6.76 0.05 -4.69
CA PHE A 181 8.12 0.47 -5.05
C PHE A 181 8.66 -0.33 -6.26
N HIS A 182 7.75 -0.80 -7.12
CA HIS A 182 8.13 -1.43 -8.39
C HIS A 182 8.99 -0.48 -9.23
N ALA A 183 9.87 -1.01 -10.07
CA ALA A 183 10.82 -0.27 -10.91
C ALA A 183 10.20 0.88 -11.75
N THR A 184 8.91 0.81 -12.07
CA THR A 184 8.20 1.87 -12.82
C THR A 184 7.72 3.03 -11.95
N LYS A 185 7.84 2.96 -10.63
CA LYS A 185 7.36 4.00 -9.69
C LYS A 185 8.42 5.07 -9.47
N MET A 186 7.99 6.24 -8.96
CA MET A 186 8.89 7.38 -8.71
C MET A 186 9.95 7.04 -7.66
N LEU A 187 9.55 6.43 -6.54
CA LEU A 187 10.45 5.78 -5.60
C LEU A 187 10.40 4.27 -5.88
N ASN A 188 11.54 3.67 -6.17
CA ASN A 188 11.59 2.26 -6.49
C ASN A 188 12.74 1.52 -5.79
N THR A 189 12.51 0.24 -5.57
CA THR A 189 13.48 -0.73 -5.03
C THR A 189 13.64 -1.94 -5.94
N ALA A 190 13.45 -1.75 -7.26
CA ALA A 190 13.23 -2.77 -8.29
C ALA A 190 11.88 -3.48 -8.08
N GLU A 191 11.73 -4.22 -7.01
CA GLU A 191 10.48 -4.73 -6.46
C GLU A 191 10.35 -4.28 -5.01
N GLY A 192 9.14 -3.94 -4.60
CA GLY A 192 8.84 -3.51 -3.23
C GLY A 192 7.45 -2.92 -3.10
N GLY A 193 7.03 -2.80 -1.87
CA GLY A 193 5.79 -2.13 -1.47
C GLY A 193 5.80 -1.82 0.01
N ALA A 194 4.79 -1.15 0.50
CA ALA A 194 4.62 -0.90 1.93
C ALA A 194 3.17 -0.67 2.30
N CYS A 195 2.88 -0.92 3.58
CA CYS A 195 1.66 -0.51 4.28
C CYS A 195 1.99 0.60 5.27
N PHE A 196 1.09 1.57 5.40
CA PHE A 196 1.14 2.67 6.33
C PHE A 196 -0.15 2.70 7.14
N SER A 197 -0.04 2.89 8.44
CA SER A 197 -1.19 3.09 9.33
C SER A 197 -0.80 4.03 10.46
N LEU A 198 -1.73 4.88 10.89
CA LEU A 198 -1.56 5.69 12.10
C LEU A 198 -1.90 4.91 13.38
N ASP A 199 -2.58 3.78 13.24
CA ASP A 199 -2.94 2.89 14.33
C ASP A 199 -1.77 1.97 14.69
N ASP A 200 -1.29 2.05 15.92
CA ASP A 200 -0.13 1.28 16.38
C ASP A 200 -0.45 -0.22 16.51
N GLU A 201 -1.70 -0.60 16.80
CA GLU A 201 -2.11 -2.02 16.86
C GLU A 201 -2.13 -2.64 15.47
N LEU A 202 -2.66 -1.90 14.46
CA LEU A 202 -2.60 -2.32 13.07
C LEU A 202 -1.17 -2.40 12.56
N HIS A 203 -0.31 -1.46 12.94
CA HIS A 203 1.11 -1.50 12.59
C HIS A 203 1.79 -2.77 13.12
N GLU A 204 1.62 -3.09 14.41
CA GLU A 204 2.19 -4.30 14.98
C GLU A 204 1.60 -5.58 14.34
N LYS A 205 0.32 -5.58 14.02
CA LYS A 205 -0.31 -6.69 13.29
C LYS A 205 0.29 -6.86 11.89
N LEU A 206 0.50 -5.78 11.14
CA LEU A 206 1.16 -5.81 9.83
C LEU A 206 2.58 -6.36 9.93
N LYS A 207 3.35 -6.00 10.96
CA LYS A 207 4.69 -6.56 11.19
C LYS A 207 4.65 -8.07 11.43
N ARG A 208 3.69 -8.57 12.22
CA ARG A 208 3.52 -10.00 12.44
C ARG A 208 3.11 -10.72 11.16
N LEU A 209 2.14 -10.17 10.42
CA LEU A 209 1.68 -10.74 9.14
C LEU A 209 2.82 -10.86 8.12
N ARG A 210 3.73 -9.89 8.05
CA ARG A 210 4.93 -9.94 7.21
C ARG A 210 5.91 -11.04 7.64
N PHE A 211 5.81 -11.55 8.84
CA PHE A 211 6.73 -12.52 9.40
C PHE A 211 5.99 -13.75 9.91
N PHE A 212 5.31 -14.47 9.01
CA PHE A 212 4.61 -15.73 9.28
C PHE A 212 3.55 -15.67 10.38
N GLY A 213 3.13 -14.49 10.82
CA GLY A 213 2.18 -14.34 11.92
C GLY A 213 2.76 -14.61 13.31
N PHE A 214 4.09 -14.58 13.46
CA PHE A 214 4.74 -14.78 14.74
C PHE A 214 4.57 -13.56 15.66
N ASP A 215 4.27 -13.86 16.93
CA ASP A 215 4.42 -12.90 18.02
C ASP A 215 5.86 -12.89 18.60
N ASP A 216 6.08 -12.08 19.63
CA ASP A 216 7.39 -11.96 20.30
C ASP A 216 7.85 -13.27 20.97
N ARG A 217 6.93 -14.20 21.25
CA ARG A 217 7.22 -15.53 21.84
C ARG A 217 7.50 -16.58 20.77
N LYS A 218 7.38 -16.20 19.48
CA LYS A 218 7.44 -17.07 18.31
C LYS A 218 6.26 -18.04 18.21
N ASP A 219 5.13 -17.69 18.84
CA ASP A 219 3.86 -18.39 18.61
C ASP A 219 3.21 -17.83 17.35
N VAL A 220 2.61 -18.69 16.53
CA VAL A 220 1.83 -18.27 15.35
C VAL A 220 0.46 -17.81 15.85
N VAL A 221 0.23 -16.50 15.79
CA VAL A 221 -1.02 -15.87 16.29
C VAL A 221 -1.84 -15.23 15.17
N ASP A 222 -1.25 -15.07 13.99
CA ASP A 222 -1.89 -14.54 12.77
C ASP A 222 -1.55 -15.43 11.57
N ASP A 223 -2.39 -15.45 10.55
CA ASP A 223 -2.13 -16.08 9.25
C ASP A 223 -1.20 -15.19 8.39
N GLY A 224 0.07 -15.21 8.71
CA GLY A 224 1.07 -14.38 8.07
C GLY A 224 1.70 -14.99 6.81
N THR A 225 2.55 -14.22 6.17
CA THR A 225 3.36 -14.61 5.00
C THR A 225 4.82 -14.24 5.22
N ASN A 226 5.66 -14.57 4.22
CA ASN A 226 7.08 -14.18 4.20
C ASN A 226 7.32 -13.17 3.10
#